data_a9479d939b1876f4b9aba50790b474f7
#
_entry.id   a9479d939b1876f4b9aba50790b474f7
#
_cell.length_a   1.000
_cell.length_b   1.000
_cell.length_c   1.000
_cell.angle_alpha   90.00
_cell.angle_beta   90.00
_cell.angle_gamma   90.00
#
_symmetry.space_group_name_H-M   'P 1'
#
loop_
_entity.id
_entity.type
_entity.pdbx_description
1 polymer ?
#
loop_
_entity_poly.entity_id
_entity_poly.type
_entity_poly.pdbx_seq_one_letter_code
_entity_poly.pdbx_strand_id
1 'polypeptide(L)'
;WFGGGTAIVLANGEFRESLDIDFLVSDQQSYRQLRQIVRDHGLGGLTTRELVLGRPPTVDGYGIRSSVLVAGTAIKFEIIHEGRIDLDNPSPGTEICGVRTLTRTDQVASKLLANDDRWADTSTFIRDLIDLAMMKPDAVALKAGARKAVDVYGTSIGTSPAV
;
A
#
# COMPACT_ATOMS: atom_id res chain seq x y z
N TRP A 1 -1.28 4.65 -6.41
CA TRP A 1 0.13 4.29 -6.51
C TRP A 1 0.35 2.90 -5.95
N PHE A 2 1.25 2.11 -6.54
CA PHE A 2 1.63 0.80 -6.01
C PHE A 2 2.39 0.97 -4.68
N GLY A 3 1.97 0.25 -3.66
CA GLY A 3 2.50 0.39 -2.30
C GLY A 3 2.51 -0.94 -1.54
N GLY A 4 2.31 -0.86 -0.24
CA GLY A 4 2.31 -2.04 0.62
C GLY A 4 3.67 -2.73 0.76
N GLY A 5 3.65 -3.91 1.36
CA GLY A 5 4.86 -4.69 1.60
C GLY A 5 5.55 -5.15 0.31
N THR A 6 4.79 -5.57 -0.68
CA THR A 6 5.33 -6.11 -1.93
C THR A 6 6.10 -5.05 -2.72
N ALA A 7 5.61 -3.81 -2.80
CA ALA A 7 6.36 -2.73 -3.45
C ALA A 7 7.73 -2.50 -2.78
N ILE A 8 7.76 -2.53 -1.43
CA ILE A 8 9.00 -2.37 -0.66
C ILE A 8 9.95 -3.54 -0.89
N VAL A 9 9.44 -4.76 -0.85
CA VAL A 9 10.24 -5.98 -1.06
C VAL A 9 10.88 -5.99 -2.44
N LEU A 10 10.11 -5.72 -3.50
CA LEU A 10 10.60 -5.69 -4.88
C LEU A 10 11.64 -4.57 -5.09
N ALA A 11 11.47 -3.41 -4.44
CA ALA A 11 12.42 -2.29 -4.54
C ALA A 11 13.73 -2.51 -3.78
N ASN A 12 13.77 -3.45 -2.82
CA ASN A 12 14.88 -3.61 -1.89
C ASN A 12 15.47 -5.03 -1.86
N GLY A 13 15.48 -5.71 -3.02
CA GLY A 13 16.21 -6.98 -3.21
C GLY A 13 15.46 -8.21 -2.70
N GLU A 14 14.14 -8.17 -2.66
CA GLU A 14 13.27 -9.32 -2.36
C GLU A 14 13.65 -10.06 -1.05
N PHE A 15 13.94 -9.30 -0.01
CA PHE A 15 14.45 -9.79 1.28
C PHE A 15 13.48 -10.69 2.05
N ARG A 16 12.23 -10.79 1.63
CA ARG A 16 11.21 -11.70 2.16
C ARG A 16 10.16 -12.00 1.10
N GLU A 17 9.38 -13.03 1.31
CA GLU A 17 8.21 -13.30 0.48
C GLU A 17 7.10 -12.27 0.71
N SER A 18 6.48 -11.79 -0.36
CA SER A 18 5.33 -10.92 -0.33
C SER A 18 4.56 -11.06 -1.65
N LEU A 19 3.32 -11.50 -1.57
CA LEU A 19 2.50 -11.83 -2.74
C LEU A 19 1.29 -10.89 -2.92
N ASP A 20 1.06 -9.97 -1.96
CA ASP A 20 -0.08 -9.05 -2.03
C ASP A 20 0.20 -7.91 -3.01
N ILE A 21 -0.79 -7.53 -3.79
CA ILE A 21 -0.72 -6.37 -4.68
C ILE A 21 -1.60 -5.27 -4.09
N ASP A 22 -0.96 -4.26 -3.51
CA ASP A 22 -1.64 -3.15 -2.84
C ASP A 22 -1.42 -1.85 -3.60
N PHE A 23 -2.51 -1.20 -4.00
CA PHE A 23 -2.51 0.18 -4.47
C PHE A 23 -3.13 1.09 -3.43
N LEU A 24 -2.62 2.31 -3.31
CA LEU A 24 -3.18 3.33 -2.43
C LEU A 24 -3.61 4.54 -3.24
N VAL A 25 -4.74 5.14 -2.87
CA VAL A 25 -5.26 6.38 -3.44
C VAL A 25 -5.81 7.23 -2.30
N SER A 26 -5.36 8.49 -2.17
CA SER A 26 -5.85 9.42 -1.15
C SER A 26 -6.92 10.37 -1.71
N ASP A 27 -6.89 10.68 -3.00
CA ASP A 27 -7.89 11.54 -3.62
C ASP A 27 -9.26 10.87 -3.69
N GLN A 28 -10.24 11.46 -3.01
CA GLN A 28 -11.58 10.92 -2.93
C GLN A 28 -12.30 10.88 -4.30
N GLN A 29 -12.03 11.86 -5.17
CA GLN A 29 -12.66 11.90 -6.49
C GLN A 29 -12.12 10.78 -7.37
N SER A 30 -10.80 10.59 -7.41
CA SER A 30 -10.16 9.48 -8.11
C SER A 30 -10.65 8.13 -7.59
N TYR A 31 -10.77 7.99 -6.27
CA TYR A 31 -11.30 6.74 -5.70
C TYR A 31 -12.76 6.47 -6.10
N ARG A 32 -13.61 7.51 -6.15
CA ARG A 32 -15.00 7.37 -6.66
C ARG A 32 -15.02 6.91 -8.12
N GLN A 33 -14.14 7.44 -8.96
CA GLN A 33 -14.02 7.03 -10.36
C GLN A 33 -13.58 5.56 -10.49
N LEU A 34 -12.58 5.14 -9.72
CA LEU A 34 -12.14 3.73 -9.67
C LEU A 34 -13.27 2.80 -9.26
N ARG A 35 -14.03 3.16 -8.23
CA ARG A 35 -15.21 2.39 -7.80
C ARG A 35 -16.24 2.25 -8.91
N GLN A 36 -16.51 3.33 -9.65
CA GLN A 36 -17.48 3.30 -10.74
C GLN A 36 -17.00 2.38 -11.87
N ILE A 37 -15.74 2.50 -12.28
CA ILE A 37 -15.16 1.63 -13.32
C ILE A 37 -15.26 0.16 -12.91
N VAL A 38 -14.92 -0.18 -11.65
CA VAL A 38 -14.97 -1.57 -11.20
C VAL A 38 -16.41 -2.09 -11.08
N ARG A 39 -17.36 -1.26 -10.71
CA ARG A 39 -18.78 -1.64 -10.69
C ARG A 39 -19.33 -1.93 -12.09
N ASP A 40 -18.94 -1.14 -13.07
CA ASP A 40 -19.47 -1.22 -14.43
C ASP A 40 -18.74 -2.30 -15.26
N HIS A 41 -17.45 -2.50 -15.05
CA HIS A 41 -16.59 -3.33 -15.90
C HIS A 41 -15.74 -4.37 -15.14
N GLY A 42 -15.95 -4.50 -13.83
CA GLY A 42 -15.08 -5.34 -13.00
C GLY A 42 -13.63 -4.84 -12.96
N LEU A 43 -12.72 -5.67 -12.48
CA LEU A 43 -11.27 -5.31 -12.49
C LEU A 43 -10.72 -5.18 -13.92
N GLY A 44 -11.34 -5.81 -14.90
CA GLY A 44 -10.96 -5.67 -16.32
C GLY A 44 -11.02 -4.24 -16.84
N GLY A 45 -11.84 -3.37 -16.24
CA GLY A 45 -11.85 -1.94 -16.55
C GLY A 45 -10.60 -1.15 -16.12
N LEU A 46 -9.77 -1.74 -15.28
CA LEU A 46 -8.53 -1.12 -14.78
C LEU A 46 -7.27 -1.69 -15.43
N THR A 47 -7.40 -2.69 -16.28
CA THR A 47 -6.26 -3.42 -16.84
C THR A 47 -6.34 -3.49 -18.35
N THR A 48 -5.19 -3.59 -18.99
CA THR A 48 -5.10 -3.76 -20.45
C THR A 48 -5.07 -5.23 -20.87
N ARG A 49 -4.98 -6.15 -19.91
CA ARG A 49 -4.97 -7.60 -20.13
C ARG A 49 -6.12 -8.24 -19.38
N GLU A 50 -6.62 -9.33 -19.90
CA GLU A 50 -7.60 -10.15 -19.20
C GLU A 50 -7.01 -10.72 -17.91
N LEU A 51 -7.80 -10.62 -16.83
CA LEU A 51 -7.43 -11.17 -15.51
C LEU A 51 -8.32 -12.37 -15.20
N VAL A 52 -7.70 -13.43 -14.74
CA VAL A 52 -8.42 -14.54 -14.12
C VAL A 52 -8.59 -14.22 -12.63
N LEU A 53 -9.83 -14.11 -12.17
CA LEU A 53 -10.13 -13.77 -10.79
C LEU A 53 -10.25 -15.03 -9.94
N GLY A 54 -9.58 -15.04 -8.79
CA GLY A 54 -9.80 -16.05 -7.76
C GLY A 54 -11.03 -15.71 -6.89
N ARG A 55 -11.35 -14.41 -6.77
CA ARG A 55 -12.53 -13.90 -6.08
C ARG A 55 -13.06 -12.65 -6.79
N PRO A 56 -14.40 -12.52 -6.95
CA PRO A 56 -14.99 -11.28 -7.45
C PRO A 56 -14.60 -10.05 -6.61
N PRO A 57 -14.50 -8.85 -7.20
CA PRO A 57 -14.18 -7.65 -6.46
C PRO A 57 -15.32 -7.26 -5.50
N THR A 58 -14.95 -6.95 -4.26
CA THR A 58 -15.79 -6.25 -3.29
C THR A 58 -15.40 -4.78 -3.27
N VAL A 59 -16.40 -3.88 -3.25
CA VAL A 59 -16.20 -2.43 -3.39
C VAL A 59 -16.97 -1.71 -2.30
N ASP A 60 -16.27 -1.01 -1.40
CA ASP A 60 -16.87 -0.23 -0.31
C ASP A 60 -16.28 1.20 -0.21
N GLY A 61 -16.42 1.86 0.92
CA GLY A 61 -15.88 3.20 1.18
C GLY A 61 -14.37 3.21 1.45
N TYR A 62 -13.81 2.07 1.81
CA TYR A 62 -12.43 1.92 2.28
C TYR A 62 -11.50 1.30 1.25
N GLY A 63 -12.06 0.57 0.28
CA GLY A 63 -11.23 -0.08 -0.72
C GLY A 63 -11.99 -0.94 -1.72
N ILE A 64 -11.24 -1.40 -2.70
CA ILE A 64 -11.63 -2.41 -3.69
C ILE A 64 -10.75 -3.62 -3.41
N ARG A 65 -11.33 -4.78 -3.14
CA ARG A 65 -10.61 -5.99 -2.75
C ARG A 65 -11.01 -7.16 -3.62
N SER A 66 -10.02 -7.91 -4.09
CA SER A 66 -10.21 -9.09 -4.92
C SER A 66 -9.04 -10.06 -4.73
N SER A 67 -9.02 -11.13 -5.50
CA SER A 67 -7.81 -11.90 -5.75
C SER A 67 -7.71 -12.22 -7.24
N VAL A 68 -6.47 -12.24 -7.74
CA VAL A 68 -6.16 -12.61 -9.13
C VAL A 68 -5.40 -13.94 -9.13
N LEU A 69 -5.64 -14.77 -10.12
CA LEU A 69 -4.92 -16.03 -10.29
C LEU A 69 -3.73 -15.81 -11.23
N VAL A 70 -2.53 -16.08 -10.75
CA VAL A 70 -1.30 -16.03 -11.53
C VAL A 70 -0.62 -17.40 -11.45
N ALA A 71 -0.51 -18.09 -12.56
CA ALA A 71 0.04 -19.44 -12.61
C ALA A 71 -0.59 -20.41 -11.58
N GLY A 72 -1.90 -20.29 -11.37
CA GLY A 72 -2.65 -21.11 -10.41
C GLY A 72 -2.60 -20.65 -8.94
N THR A 73 -1.78 -19.66 -8.63
CA THR A 73 -1.67 -19.09 -7.28
C THR A 73 -2.62 -17.88 -7.14
N ALA A 74 -3.42 -17.87 -6.07
CA ALA A 74 -4.29 -16.74 -5.75
C ALA A 74 -3.48 -15.64 -5.09
N ILE A 75 -3.39 -14.48 -5.74
CA ILE A 75 -2.71 -13.29 -5.25
C ILE A 75 -3.75 -12.29 -4.80
N LYS A 76 -3.66 -11.81 -3.58
CA LYS A 76 -4.52 -10.76 -3.05
C LYS A 76 -4.28 -9.46 -3.80
N PHE A 77 -5.35 -8.80 -4.22
CA PHE A 77 -5.32 -7.53 -4.93
C PHE A 77 -6.21 -6.52 -4.20
N GLU A 78 -5.64 -5.39 -3.81
CA GLU A 78 -6.36 -4.33 -3.13
C GLU A 78 -6.06 -2.96 -3.73
N ILE A 79 -7.10 -2.11 -3.80
CA ILE A 79 -6.96 -0.67 -3.97
C ILE A 79 -7.51 -0.03 -2.70
N ILE A 80 -6.65 0.51 -1.87
CA ILE A 80 -7.00 1.06 -0.56
C ILE A 80 -7.27 2.55 -0.71
N HIS A 81 -8.43 3.00 -0.22
CA HIS A 81 -8.69 4.43 -0.06
C HIS A 81 -8.01 4.90 1.23
N GLU A 82 -6.83 5.49 1.07
CA GLU A 82 -6.09 6.07 2.18
C GLU A 82 -6.58 7.50 2.46
N GLY A 83 -7.54 7.61 3.35
CA GLY A 83 -8.16 8.90 3.69
C GLY A 83 -7.51 9.65 4.86
N ARG A 84 -6.45 9.09 5.45
CA ARG A 84 -5.79 9.67 6.63
C ARG A 84 -4.66 10.61 6.27
N ILE A 85 -3.97 10.35 5.17
CA ILE A 85 -2.85 11.15 4.68
C ILE A 85 -3.01 11.46 3.20
N ASP A 86 -2.54 12.61 2.78
CA ASP A 86 -2.39 12.93 1.36
C ASP A 86 -1.14 12.24 0.81
N LEU A 87 -1.31 11.52 -0.29
CA LEU A 87 -0.21 10.87 -0.99
C LEU A 87 0.38 11.81 -2.04
N ASP A 88 1.70 11.98 -1.99
CA ASP A 88 2.43 12.81 -2.94
C ASP A 88 2.51 12.15 -4.32
N ASN A 89 2.54 12.96 -5.38
CA ASN A 89 2.77 12.46 -6.71
C ASN A 89 4.22 11.95 -6.85
N PRO A 90 4.44 10.67 -7.17
CA PRO A 90 5.77 10.14 -7.35
C PRO A 90 6.47 10.76 -8.57
N SER A 91 7.77 11.01 -8.45
CA SER A 91 8.59 11.49 -9.54
C SER A 91 8.67 10.44 -10.67
N PRO A 92 8.89 10.86 -11.93
CA PRO A 92 9.22 9.94 -13.01
C PRO A 92 10.44 9.08 -12.65
N GLY A 93 10.42 7.81 -13.03
CA GLY A 93 11.52 6.87 -12.75
C GLY A 93 11.41 6.13 -11.40
N THR A 94 10.30 6.28 -10.68
CA THR A 94 10.01 5.53 -9.45
C THR A 94 9.12 4.31 -9.72
N GLU A 95 9.23 3.71 -10.88
CA GLU A 95 8.40 2.58 -11.28
C GLU A 95 9.04 1.26 -10.85
N ILE A 96 8.21 0.33 -10.37
CA ILE A 96 8.56 -1.07 -10.14
C ILE A 96 7.72 -1.90 -11.10
N CYS A 97 8.35 -2.73 -11.91
CA CYS A 97 7.69 -3.52 -12.95
C CYS A 97 6.80 -2.68 -13.90
N GLY A 98 7.21 -1.43 -14.20
CA GLY A 98 6.46 -0.49 -15.03
C GLY A 98 5.27 0.18 -14.35
N VAL A 99 5.11 0.01 -13.04
CA VAL A 99 4.03 0.60 -12.25
C VAL A 99 4.58 1.65 -11.28
N ARG A 100 4.00 2.86 -11.30
CA ARG A 100 4.40 3.94 -10.38
C ARG A 100 4.13 3.55 -8.94
N THR A 101 5.12 3.78 -8.07
CA THR A 101 5.05 3.47 -6.65
C THR A 101 4.84 4.71 -5.80
N LEU A 102 4.40 4.51 -4.56
CA LEU A 102 4.41 5.56 -3.54
C LEU A 102 5.79 6.21 -3.44
N THR A 103 5.81 7.50 -3.10
CA THR A 103 7.05 8.18 -2.73
C THR A 103 7.68 7.51 -1.50
N ARG A 104 8.99 7.68 -1.31
CA ARG A 104 9.68 7.14 -0.13
C ARG A 104 9.07 7.66 1.17
N THR A 105 8.69 8.93 1.20
CA THR A 105 7.98 9.57 2.32
C THR A 105 6.65 8.89 2.62
N ASP A 106 5.84 8.63 1.61
CA ASP A 106 4.54 7.99 1.79
C ASP A 106 4.65 6.52 2.15
N GLN A 107 5.67 5.82 1.64
CA GLN A 107 5.98 4.45 2.09
C GLN A 107 6.31 4.42 3.59
N VAL A 108 7.11 5.36 4.09
CA VAL A 108 7.42 5.50 5.52
C VAL A 108 6.13 5.77 6.30
N ALA A 109 5.36 6.78 5.91
CA ALA A 109 4.12 7.13 6.59
C ALA A 109 3.15 5.95 6.66
N SER A 110 2.91 5.28 5.51
CA SER A 110 2.02 4.11 5.44
C SER A 110 2.48 2.97 6.33
N LYS A 111 3.79 2.73 6.46
CA LYS A 111 4.33 1.67 7.33
C LYS A 111 4.21 2.00 8.81
N LEU A 112 4.42 3.26 9.19
CA LEU A 112 4.23 3.70 10.57
C LEU A 112 2.75 3.62 10.98
N LEU A 113 1.83 4.08 10.13
CA LEU A 113 0.40 3.95 10.37
C LEU A 113 -0.04 2.48 10.48
N ALA A 114 0.42 1.63 9.55
CA ALA A 114 0.10 0.20 9.58
C ALA A 114 0.65 -0.50 10.82
N ASN A 115 1.84 -0.13 11.29
CA ASN A 115 2.42 -0.65 12.54
C ASN A 115 1.58 -0.24 13.74
N ASP A 116 1.14 1.01 13.82
CA ASP A 116 0.29 1.50 14.91
C ASP A 116 -1.10 0.82 14.90
N ASP A 117 -1.71 0.65 13.73
CA ASP A 117 -2.99 -0.06 13.60
C ASP A 117 -2.93 -1.54 14.04
N ARG A 118 -1.77 -2.17 13.91
CA ARG A 118 -1.57 -3.63 14.12
C ARG A 118 -0.63 -3.98 15.28
N TRP A 119 -0.29 -3.01 16.13
CA TRP A 119 0.67 -3.23 17.21
C TRP A 119 0.30 -4.40 18.14
N ALA A 120 -0.98 -4.71 18.29
CA ALA A 120 -1.47 -5.84 19.12
C ALA A 120 -1.60 -7.17 18.36
N ASP A 121 -1.40 -7.17 17.02
CA ASP A 121 -1.47 -8.38 16.19
C ASP A 121 -0.10 -9.06 16.14
N THR A 122 0.07 -10.09 16.96
CA THR A 122 1.33 -10.85 17.06
C THR A 122 1.74 -11.55 15.76
N SER A 123 0.82 -11.74 14.81
CA SER A 123 1.11 -12.40 13.52
C SER A 123 1.77 -11.47 12.51
N THR A 124 1.58 -10.14 12.65
CA THR A 124 2.11 -9.13 11.72
C THR A 124 3.04 -8.12 12.38
N PHE A 125 3.16 -8.18 13.69
CA PHE A 125 3.78 -7.23 14.61
C PHE A 125 5.14 -6.65 14.17
N ILE A 126 6.05 -7.46 13.62
CA ILE A 126 7.39 -7.02 13.24
C ILE A 126 7.49 -6.72 11.74
N ARG A 127 6.54 -7.16 10.92
CA ARG A 127 6.64 -7.10 9.46
C ARG A 127 6.79 -5.66 8.94
N ASP A 128 6.01 -4.73 9.46
CA ASP A 128 6.03 -3.34 9.00
C ASP A 128 7.33 -2.63 9.39
N LEU A 129 7.89 -2.98 10.55
CA LEU A 129 9.20 -2.47 10.99
C LEU A 129 10.36 -3.07 10.20
N ILE A 130 10.29 -4.37 9.86
CA ILE A 130 11.29 -5.00 8.98
C ILE A 130 11.25 -4.32 7.61
N ASP A 131 10.06 -4.09 7.05
CA ASP A 131 9.90 -3.40 5.78
C ASP A 131 10.52 -1.99 5.84
N LEU A 132 10.26 -1.24 6.92
CA LEU A 132 10.81 0.08 7.14
C LEU A 132 12.35 0.06 7.28
N ALA A 133 12.89 -0.89 8.04
CA ALA A 133 14.33 -1.05 8.23
C ALA A 133 15.04 -1.44 6.91
N MET A 134 14.47 -2.37 6.15
CA MET A 134 15.02 -2.83 4.89
C MET A 134 14.92 -1.80 3.77
N MET A 135 13.92 -0.93 3.83
CA MET A 135 13.76 0.20 2.93
C MET A 135 14.89 1.23 3.08
N LYS A 136 15.54 1.32 4.25
CA LYS A 136 16.63 2.26 4.55
C LYS A 136 16.33 3.68 4.06
N PRO A 137 15.22 4.30 4.50
CA PRO A 137 14.91 5.67 4.09
C PRO A 137 15.99 6.63 4.54
N ASP A 138 16.30 7.65 3.74
CA ASP A 138 17.15 8.71 4.20
C ASP A 138 16.48 9.53 5.31
N ALA A 139 17.25 10.35 6.00
CA ALA A 139 16.75 11.14 7.13
C ALA A 139 15.62 12.12 6.74
N VAL A 140 15.60 12.58 5.49
CA VAL A 140 14.57 13.50 4.98
C VAL A 140 13.25 12.75 4.81
N ALA A 141 13.26 11.64 4.11
CA ALA A 141 12.07 10.81 3.89
C ALA A 141 11.54 10.24 5.22
N LEU A 142 12.44 9.78 6.11
CA LEU A 142 12.05 9.27 7.42
C LEU A 142 11.34 10.35 8.25
N LYS A 143 11.95 11.53 8.37
CA LYS A 143 11.38 12.64 9.14
C LYS A 143 10.04 13.13 8.55
N ALA A 144 9.97 13.27 7.23
CA ALA A 144 8.75 13.72 6.56
C ALA A 144 7.62 12.67 6.68
N GLY A 145 7.92 11.39 6.50
CA GLY A 145 6.94 10.32 6.64
C GLY A 145 6.46 10.14 8.08
N ALA A 146 7.38 10.22 9.05
CA ALA A 146 7.02 10.20 10.46
C ALA A 146 6.12 11.39 10.83
N ARG A 147 6.39 12.58 10.29
CA ARG A 147 5.53 13.75 10.51
C ARG A 147 4.12 13.53 9.97
N LYS A 148 3.96 13.02 8.73
CA LYS A 148 2.64 12.67 8.17
C LYS A 148 1.89 11.69 9.08
N ALA A 149 2.56 10.69 9.63
CA ALA A 149 1.94 9.70 10.52
C ALA A 149 1.54 10.32 11.88
N VAL A 150 2.41 11.15 12.48
CA VAL A 150 2.14 11.85 13.75
C VAL A 150 0.99 12.85 13.62
N ASP A 151 0.86 13.53 12.48
CA ASP A 151 -0.25 14.47 12.23
C ASP A 151 -1.62 13.75 12.27
N VAL A 152 -1.65 12.43 12.03
CA VAL A 152 -2.87 11.61 12.07
C VAL A 152 -3.12 11.00 13.45
N TYR A 153 -2.13 10.33 14.03
CA TYR A 153 -2.28 9.53 15.25
C TYR A 153 -1.64 10.17 16.49
N GLY A 154 -1.04 11.36 16.34
CA GLY A 154 -0.38 12.03 17.43
C GLY A 154 0.87 11.27 17.90
N THR A 155 1.16 11.39 19.19
CA THR A 155 2.37 10.79 19.79
C THR A 155 2.32 9.28 19.95
N SER A 156 1.16 8.62 19.68
CA SER A 156 1.05 7.15 19.74
C SER A 156 2.03 6.47 18.80
N ILE A 157 2.30 7.06 17.63
CA ILE A 157 3.27 6.56 16.64
C ILE A 157 4.66 6.29 17.25
N GLY A 158 5.10 7.09 18.23
CA GLY A 158 6.41 6.94 18.88
C GLY A 158 6.39 6.14 20.17
N THR A 159 5.22 5.76 20.66
CA THR A 159 5.04 5.04 21.93
C THR A 159 4.58 3.60 21.76
N SER A 160 4.21 3.20 20.56
CA SER A 160 3.96 1.78 20.26
C SER A 160 5.23 0.97 20.57
N PRO A 161 5.11 -0.17 21.32
CA PRO A 161 6.28 -0.92 21.84
C PRO A 161 7.26 -1.45 20.79
N ALA A 162 7.02 -1.17 19.53
CA ALA A 162 7.77 -1.67 18.39
C ALA A 162 8.61 -0.58 17.67
N VAL A 163 8.64 0.66 18.17
CA VAL A 163 9.47 1.76 17.61
C VAL A 163 10.52 2.19 18.63
#